data_8bdd8c940bae9232dd2826041d8e10aa
#
_entry.id   8bdd8c940bae9232dd2826041d8e10aa
#
_cell.length_a   1.000
_cell.length_b   1.000
_cell.length_c   1.000
_cell.angle_alpha   90.00
_cell.angle_beta   90.00
_cell.angle_gamma   90.00
#
_symmetry.space_group_name_H-M   'P 1'
#
loop_
_entity.id
_entity.type
_entity.pdbx_description
1 polymer ?
#
loop_
_entity_poly.entity_id
_entity_poly.type
_entity_poly.pdbx_seq_one_letter_code
_entity_poly.pdbx_strand_id
1 'polypeptide(L)'
;MKAPTRPRTEALVKLLRRQSIATLPELTAALGGASERTVFRKLKELGYRTSYSHRGAYYTLDEIAEFDAHGLWSQASVGFSRGGTLLATCQAFVEAAEAGYFVDELDHLLHVITKDALRKLVREGHLTREQIGGRYLYCARDPARRRQQHRARSVRLAQPTPGGPLPAAALVPDELKAALVLFVSLLDEKQRRLYAGLEALKLGHGGDRRIADLLGLDPATVARGRRELGRRDVEVERVRRRGGGRKAMEKKRPRSSPASKSS
;
A
#
# COMPACT_ATOMS: atom_id res chain seq x y z
N MET A 1 -32.45 44.21 18.48
CA MET A 1 -32.34 44.10 16.99
C MET A 1 -31.26 43.11 16.66
N LYS A 2 -31.58 41.90 16.12
CA LYS A 2 -30.60 40.93 15.68
C LYS A 2 -30.03 41.36 14.35
N ALA A 3 -28.71 41.53 14.25
CA ALA A 3 -28.01 41.85 13.02
C ALA A 3 -28.27 40.78 11.95
N PRO A 4 -28.32 41.14 10.66
CA PRO A 4 -28.74 40.23 9.60
C PRO A 4 -27.75 39.07 9.44
N THR A 5 -28.29 37.88 9.34
CA THR A 5 -27.61 36.59 9.33
C THR A 5 -26.74 36.34 8.07
N ARG A 6 -26.84 37.19 7.06
CA ARG A 6 -26.15 37.06 5.75
C ARG A 6 -24.64 37.26 5.76
N PRO A 7 -24.01 38.26 6.43
CA PRO A 7 -22.58 38.52 6.32
C PRO A 7 -21.70 37.39 6.85
N ARG A 8 -22.19 36.53 7.74
CA ARG A 8 -21.41 35.44 8.31
C ARG A 8 -21.23 34.25 7.36
N THR A 9 -22.23 33.94 6.51
CA THR A 9 -22.13 32.85 5.50
C THR A 9 -21.16 33.21 4.40
N GLU A 10 -21.14 34.49 3.97
CA GLU A 10 -20.21 35.00 2.96
C GLU A 10 -18.72 34.85 3.36
N ALA A 11 -18.42 34.98 4.66
CA ALA A 11 -17.06 34.77 5.16
C ALA A 11 -16.56 33.34 4.95
N LEU A 12 -17.43 32.33 5.13
CA LEU A 12 -17.09 30.93 4.84
C LEU A 12 -16.86 30.72 3.33
N VAL A 13 -17.74 31.24 2.50
CA VAL A 13 -17.61 31.13 1.03
C VAL A 13 -16.33 31.81 0.57
N LYS A 14 -16.02 32.98 1.06
CA LYS A 14 -14.77 33.73 0.73
C LYS A 14 -13.53 32.93 1.16
N LEU A 15 -13.53 32.35 2.36
CA LEU A 15 -12.43 31.52 2.84
C LEU A 15 -12.23 30.30 1.94
N LEU A 16 -13.30 29.53 1.69
CA LEU A 16 -13.24 28.29 0.94
C LEU A 16 -12.94 28.52 -0.55
N ARG A 17 -13.43 29.60 -1.16
CA ARG A 17 -13.04 29.96 -2.53
C ARG A 17 -11.57 30.34 -2.67
N ARG A 18 -10.95 30.87 -1.60
CA ARG A 18 -9.51 31.21 -1.60
C ARG A 18 -8.62 30.00 -1.36
N GLN A 19 -9.02 29.05 -0.51
CA GLN A 19 -8.19 27.94 -0.05
C GLN A 19 -8.61 26.60 -0.64
N SER A 20 -9.79 26.52 -1.24
CA SER A 20 -10.51 25.31 -1.72
C SER A 20 -10.94 24.38 -0.60
N ILE A 21 -10.14 24.21 0.44
CA ILE A 21 -10.42 23.36 1.61
C ILE A 21 -10.08 24.13 2.90
N ALA A 22 -10.78 23.80 3.99
CA ALA A 22 -10.48 24.39 5.29
C ALA A 22 -10.78 23.39 6.42
N THR A 23 -10.08 23.57 7.54
CA THR A 23 -10.29 22.83 8.78
C THR A 23 -11.38 23.49 9.64
N LEU A 24 -11.93 22.75 10.61
CA LEU A 24 -12.93 23.31 11.53
C LEU A 24 -12.44 24.54 12.32
N PRO A 25 -11.19 24.58 12.84
CA PRO A 25 -10.67 25.79 13.48
C PRO A 25 -10.63 27.02 12.53
N GLU A 26 -10.23 26.86 11.27
CA GLU A 26 -10.19 27.94 10.29
C GLU A 26 -11.61 28.46 9.97
N LEU A 27 -12.58 27.56 9.80
CA LEU A 27 -13.98 27.89 9.59
C LEU A 27 -14.58 28.61 10.82
N THR A 28 -14.22 28.18 12.02
CA THR A 28 -14.62 28.83 13.28
C THR A 28 -14.04 30.23 13.39
N ALA A 29 -12.76 30.41 13.06
CA ALA A 29 -12.09 31.71 13.05
C ALA A 29 -12.74 32.66 12.02
N ALA A 30 -13.06 32.17 10.81
CA ALA A 30 -13.73 32.96 9.76
C ALA A 30 -15.12 33.46 10.20
N LEU A 31 -15.79 32.76 11.12
CA LEU A 31 -17.06 33.18 11.72
C LEU A 31 -16.90 34.00 13.00
N GLY A 32 -15.69 34.46 13.33
CA GLY A 32 -15.43 35.26 14.53
C GLY A 32 -15.53 34.46 15.81
N GLY A 33 -15.10 33.21 15.85
CA GLY A 33 -15.13 32.36 17.04
C GLY A 33 -16.51 31.73 17.32
N ALA A 34 -17.34 31.55 16.30
CA ALA A 34 -18.65 30.91 16.45
C ALA A 34 -18.53 29.46 16.95
N SER A 35 -19.56 28.96 17.64
CA SER A 35 -19.60 27.55 18.04
C SER A 35 -19.59 26.59 16.84
N GLU A 36 -19.03 25.41 17.00
CA GLU A 36 -19.00 24.35 15.95
C GLU A 36 -20.39 24.06 15.38
N ARG A 37 -21.40 23.99 16.25
CA ARG A 37 -22.80 23.82 15.84
C ARG A 37 -23.26 24.92 14.87
N THR A 38 -22.82 26.16 15.07
CA THR A 38 -23.11 27.28 14.15
C THR A 38 -22.38 27.12 12.84
N VAL A 39 -21.09 26.70 12.86
CA VAL A 39 -20.30 26.41 11.66
C VAL A 39 -21.00 25.34 10.83
N PHE A 40 -21.32 24.19 11.40
CA PHE A 40 -21.96 23.09 10.67
C PHE A 40 -23.35 23.44 10.13
N ARG A 41 -24.14 24.21 10.87
CA ARG A 41 -25.40 24.70 10.34
C ARG A 41 -25.22 25.56 9.10
N LYS A 42 -24.20 26.43 9.11
CA LYS A 42 -23.90 27.31 7.96
C LYS A 42 -23.31 26.53 6.78
N LEU A 43 -22.43 25.58 7.02
CA LEU A 43 -21.92 24.68 5.99
C LEU A 43 -23.04 23.88 5.35
N LYS A 44 -24.01 23.39 6.16
CA LYS A 44 -25.17 22.65 5.65
C LYS A 44 -26.05 23.52 4.75
N GLU A 45 -26.24 24.80 5.10
CA GLU A 45 -26.98 25.76 4.27
C GLU A 45 -26.30 25.99 2.90
N LEU A 46 -24.96 25.88 2.83
CA LEU A 46 -24.16 26.09 1.63
C LEU A 46 -23.98 24.83 0.75
N GLY A 47 -24.26 23.65 1.26
CA GLY A 47 -23.87 22.39 0.65
C GLY A 47 -22.37 22.16 0.77
N TYR A 48 -21.97 21.27 1.69
CA TYR A 48 -20.57 21.02 1.97
C TYR A 48 -20.20 19.54 1.87
N ARG A 49 -18.91 19.28 1.65
CA ARG A 49 -18.30 17.95 1.72
C ARG A 49 -17.27 17.88 2.82
N THR A 50 -17.18 16.69 3.41
CA THR A 50 -16.12 16.33 4.35
C THR A 50 -15.12 15.43 3.64
N SER A 51 -13.83 15.60 3.90
CA SER A 51 -12.81 14.72 3.35
C SER A 51 -13.00 13.27 3.81
N TYR A 52 -12.83 12.30 2.91
CA TYR A 52 -12.76 10.89 3.32
C TYR A 52 -11.39 10.53 3.89
N SER A 53 -10.35 11.29 3.54
CA SER A 53 -9.00 11.19 4.09
C SER A 53 -8.86 12.03 5.38
N HIS A 54 -7.71 11.96 6.04
CA HIS A 54 -7.36 12.78 7.21
C HIS A 54 -8.45 12.78 8.30
N ARG A 55 -9.12 11.63 8.48
CA ARG A 55 -10.18 11.42 9.50
C ARG A 55 -11.36 12.41 9.39
N GLY A 56 -11.61 12.94 8.20
CA GLY A 56 -12.71 13.89 7.99
C GLY A 56 -12.44 15.31 8.52
N ALA A 57 -11.17 15.67 8.70
CA ALA A 57 -10.81 16.96 9.33
C ALA A 57 -10.93 18.19 8.40
N TYR A 58 -11.15 17.97 7.10
CA TYR A 58 -11.22 19.04 6.11
C TYR A 58 -12.60 19.12 5.47
N TYR A 59 -12.98 20.34 5.13
CA TYR A 59 -14.28 20.68 4.56
C TYR A 59 -14.10 21.51 3.30
N THR A 60 -15.01 21.31 2.34
CA THR A 60 -15.11 22.11 1.10
C THR A 60 -16.59 22.32 0.76
N LEU A 61 -16.89 23.17 -0.22
CA LEU A 61 -18.25 23.33 -0.75
C LEU A 61 -18.45 22.46 -1.99
N ASP A 62 -19.68 22.03 -2.21
CA ASP A 62 -20.05 21.24 -3.41
C ASP A 62 -19.72 21.98 -4.72
N GLU A 63 -19.82 23.33 -4.71
CA GLU A 63 -19.50 24.16 -5.89
C GLU A 63 -18.02 24.31 -6.18
N ILE A 64 -17.12 23.92 -5.23
CA ILE A 64 -15.66 24.04 -5.36
C ILE A 64 -15.05 22.72 -5.76
N ALA A 65 -15.65 21.60 -5.32
CA ALA A 65 -15.10 20.27 -5.56
C ALA A 65 -15.31 19.82 -7.02
N GLU A 66 -14.21 19.67 -7.76
CA GLU A 66 -14.20 19.19 -9.14
C GLU A 66 -13.97 17.67 -9.17
N PHE A 67 -15.04 16.91 -9.07
CA PHE A 67 -14.97 15.45 -9.04
C PHE A 67 -14.66 14.86 -10.43
N ASP A 68 -13.69 13.93 -10.46
CA ASP A 68 -13.36 13.14 -11.64
C ASP A 68 -14.48 12.13 -12.04
N ALA A 69 -14.20 11.32 -13.07
CA ALA A 69 -15.13 10.28 -13.54
C ALA A 69 -15.44 9.22 -12.48
N HIS A 70 -14.55 9.02 -11.49
CA HIS A 70 -14.73 8.11 -10.36
C HIS A 70 -15.45 8.75 -9.18
N GLY A 71 -15.77 10.05 -9.28
CA GLY A 71 -16.37 10.80 -8.18
C GLY A 71 -15.40 11.13 -7.05
N LEU A 72 -14.10 11.19 -7.37
CA LEU A 72 -13.03 11.58 -6.46
C LEU A 72 -12.49 12.97 -6.83
N TRP A 73 -12.09 13.71 -5.81
CA TRP A 73 -11.37 14.97 -5.95
C TRP A 73 -10.33 15.09 -4.85
N SER A 74 -9.16 15.60 -5.16
CA SER A 74 -8.10 15.81 -4.17
C SER A 74 -7.51 17.22 -4.27
N GLN A 75 -7.25 17.81 -3.11
CA GLN A 75 -6.59 19.11 -2.97
C GLN A 75 -5.51 19.00 -1.90
N ALA A 76 -4.26 19.33 -2.25
CA ALA A 76 -3.12 19.26 -1.32
C ALA A 76 -3.04 17.93 -0.54
N SER A 77 -3.18 16.79 -1.21
CA SER A 77 -3.23 15.43 -0.63
C SER A 77 -4.46 15.08 0.20
N VAL A 78 -5.41 16.00 0.36
CA VAL A 78 -6.69 15.74 1.05
C VAL A 78 -7.71 15.23 0.05
N GLY A 79 -8.24 14.01 0.28
CA GLY A 79 -9.20 13.36 -0.62
C GLY A 79 -10.65 13.61 -0.23
N PHE A 80 -11.47 13.93 -1.22
CA PHE A 80 -12.92 14.07 -1.14
C PHE A 80 -13.60 13.14 -2.14
N SER A 81 -14.79 12.68 -1.83
CA SER A 81 -15.59 11.87 -2.74
C SER A 81 -17.05 12.34 -2.75
N ARG A 82 -17.76 11.98 -3.81
CA ARG A 82 -19.23 12.20 -3.86
C ARG A 82 -19.96 11.43 -2.75
N GLY A 83 -19.41 10.30 -2.28
CA GLY A 83 -19.92 9.53 -1.16
C GLY A 83 -19.68 10.17 0.21
N GLY A 84 -18.78 11.14 0.30
CA GLY A 84 -18.44 11.90 1.51
C GLY A 84 -17.50 11.13 2.44
N THR A 85 -17.98 10.14 3.18
CA THR A 85 -17.16 9.42 4.15
C THR A 85 -16.33 8.31 3.52
N LEU A 86 -15.22 7.90 4.16
CA LEU A 86 -14.41 6.76 3.71
C LEU A 86 -15.23 5.47 3.60
N LEU A 87 -16.15 5.23 4.53
CA LEU A 87 -17.02 4.06 4.50
C LEU A 87 -17.92 4.06 3.26
N ALA A 88 -18.65 5.15 3.03
CA ALA A 88 -19.53 5.25 1.86
C ALA A 88 -18.74 5.21 0.56
N THR A 89 -17.54 5.80 0.51
CA THR A 89 -16.65 5.74 -0.64
C THR A 89 -16.20 4.31 -0.90
N CYS A 90 -15.67 3.59 0.09
CA CYS A 90 -15.26 2.19 -0.07
C CYS A 90 -16.42 1.30 -0.52
N GLN A 91 -17.61 1.47 0.07
CA GLN A 91 -18.80 0.71 -0.32
C GLN A 91 -19.15 0.96 -1.79
N ALA A 92 -19.27 2.21 -2.20
CA ALA A 92 -19.63 2.57 -3.59
C ALA A 92 -18.63 2.01 -4.61
N PHE A 93 -17.31 2.11 -4.30
CA PHE A 93 -16.28 1.56 -5.17
C PHE A 93 -16.37 0.03 -5.30
N VAL A 94 -16.54 -0.68 -4.18
CA VAL A 94 -16.65 -2.14 -4.21
C VAL A 94 -17.93 -2.59 -4.93
N GLU A 95 -19.06 -1.93 -4.71
CA GLU A 95 -20.33 -2.25 -5.38
C GLU A 95 -20.27 -1.98 -6.88
N ALA A 96 -19.66 -0.88 -7.31
CA ALA A 96 -19.49 -0.51 -8.72
C ALA A 96 -18.43 -1.36 -9.44
N ALA A 97 -17.48 -1.92 -8.74
CA ALA A 97 -16.36 -2.66 -9.31
C ALA A 97 -16.83 -3.87 -10.12
N GLU A 98 -16.23 -4.08 -11.29
CA GLU A 98 -16.48 -5.27 -12.09
C GLU A 98 -15.99 -6.57 -11.43
N ALA A 99 -14.84 -6.51 -10.75
CA ALA A 99 -14.12 -7.67 -10.19
C ALA A 99 -13.89 -7.57 -8.68
N GLY A 100 -14.64 -6.71 -7.94
CA GLY A 100 -14.35 -6.41 -6.54
C GLY A 100 -12.98 -5.80 -6.32
N TYR A 101 -12.56 -5.63 -5.06
CA TYR A 101 -11.25 -5.07 -4.71
C TYR A 101 -10.53 -5.89 -3.65
N PHE A 102 -9.22 -6.04 -3.79
CA PHE A 102 -8.33 -6.32 -2.69
C PHE A 102 -8.04 -5.03 -1.90
N VAL A 103 -7.62 -5.15 -0.64
CA VAL A 103 -7.32 -3.98 0.23
C VAL A 103 -6.29 -3.06 -0.41
N ASP A 104 -5.17 -3.63 -0.87
CA ASP A 104 -4.06 -2.88 -1.45
C ASP A 104 -4.43 -2.15 -2.74
N GLU A 105 -5.33 -2.70 -3.56
CA GLU A 105 -5.84 -2.02 -4.75
C GLU A 105 -6.66 -0.78 -4.38
N LEU A 106 -7.52 -0.90 -3.35
CA LEU A 106 -8.36 0.20 -2.92
C LEU A 106 -7.55 1.24 -2.13
N ASP A 107 -6.56 0.82 -1.32
CA ASP A 107 -5.60 1.70 -0.66
C ASP A 107 -4.84 2.55 -1.67
N HIS A 108 -4.39 1.93 -2.77
CA HIS A 108 -3.70 2.63 -3.85
C HIS A 108 -4.61 3.62 -4.59
N LEU A 109 -5.86 3.23 -4.88
CA LEU A 109 -6.83 4.07 -5.58
C LEU A 109 -7.27 5.28 -4.76
N LEU A 110 -7.51 5.09 -3.48
CA LEU A 110 -8.01 6.14 -2.58
C LEU A 110 -6.89 6.89 -1.84
N HIS A 111 -5.63 6.45 -1.97
CA HIS A 111 -4.47 6.99 -1.26
C HIS A 111 -4.64 7.05 0.27
N VAL A 112 -5.41 6.10 0.84
CA VAL A 112 -5.64 5.96 2.28
C VAL A 112 -5.71 4.49 2.66
N ILE A 113 -5.47 4.17 3.94
CA ILE A 113 -5.62 2.81 4.46
C ILE A 113 -7.11 2.50 4.62
N THR A 114 -7.62 1.53 3.82
CA THR A 114 -9.05 1.18 3.78
C THR A 114 -9.41 -0.05 4.61
N LYS A 115 -8.43 -0.80 5.10
CA LYS A 115 -8.59 -2.10 5.76
C LYS A 115 -9.65 -2.11 6.86
N ASP A 116 -9.64 -1.10 7.75
CA ASP A 116 -10.57 -1.05 8.86
C ASP A 116 -11.97 -0.62 8.41
N ALA A 117 -12.06 0.27 7.42
CA ALA A 117 -13.32 0.64 6.79
C ALA A 117 -13.99 -0.56 6.12
N LEU A 118 -13.25 -1.33 5.34
CA LEU A 118 -13.73 -2.54 4.67
C LEU A 118 -14.16 -3.61 5.67
N ARG A 119 -13.39 -3.83 6.74
CA ARG A 119 -13.76 -4.77 7.82
C ARG A 119 -15.06 -4.36 8.51
N LYS A 120 -15.23 -3.05 8.77
CA LYS A 120 -16.45 -2.50 9.35
C LYS A 120 -17.64 -2.74 8.44
N LEU A 121 -17.53 -2.45 7.14
CA LEU A 121 -18.59 -2.68 6.15
C LEU A 121 -19.00 -4.16 6.05
N VAL A 122 -18.06 -5.09 6.13
CA VAL A 122 -18.37 -6.52 6.18
C VAL A 122 -19.08 -6.91 7.47
N ARG A 123 -18.63 -6.41 8.62
CA ARG A 123 -19.25 -6.68 9.91
C ARG A 123 -20.70 -6.13 9.99
N GLU A 124 -20.96 -4.99 9.37
CA GLU A 124 -22.27 -4.36 9.29
C GLU A 124 -23.15 -4.94 8.17
N GLY A 125 -22.62 -5.89 7.39
CA GLY A 125 -23.35 -6.57 6.32
C GLY A 125 -23.60 -5.72 5.08
N HIS A 126 -22.85 -4.63 4.88
CA HIS A 126 -22.90 -3.82 3.67
C HIS A 126 -22.10 -4.42 2.53
N LEU A 127 -20.99 -5.09 2.84
CA LEU A 127 -20.15 -5.80 1.89
C LEU A 127 -19.96 -7.26 2.32
N THR A 128 -19.45 -8.07 1.41
CA THR A 128 -18.98 -9.43 1.70
C THR A 128 -17.48 -9.54 1.40
N ARG A 129 -16.83 -10.58 1.95
CA ARG A 129 -15.45 -10.90 1.61
C ARG A 129 -15.30 -12.40 1.36
N GLU A 130 -14.50 -12.74 0.37
CA GLU A 130 -14.17 -14.11 0.00
C GLU A 130 -12.66 -14.27 -0.12
N GLN A 131 -12.13 -15.45 0.13
CA GLN A 131 -10.69 -15.69 0.03
C GLN A 131 -10.35 -16.24 -1.37
N ILE A 132 -9.46 -15.56 -2.09
CA ILE A 132 -8.95 -15.98 -3.39
C ILE A 132 -7.42 -15.88 -3.37
N GLY A 133 -6.73 -16.99 -3.63
CA GLY A 133 -5.27 -17.00 -3.69
C GLY A 133 -4.58 -16.53 -2.40
N GLY A 134 -5.17 -16.81 -1.24
CA GLY A 134 -4.65 -16.40 0.07
C GLY A 134 -4.94 -14.94 0.45
N ARG A 135 -5.65 -14.19 -0.39
CA ARG A 135 -6.03 -12.79 -0.16
C ARG A 135 -7.54 -12.64 0.00
N TYR A 136 -8.00 -11.64 0.73
CA TYR A 136 -9.42 -11.34 0.87
C TYR A 136 -9.88 -10.38 -0.22
N LEU A 137 -10.78 -10.86 -1.10
CA LEU A 137 -11.51 -10.07 -2.07
C LEU A 137 -12.78 -9.51 -1.42
N TYR A 138 -12.95 -8.21 -1.49
CA TYR A 138 -14.18 -7.54 -1.03
C TYR A 138 -15.13 -7.36 -2.20
N CYS A 139 -16.39 -7.77 -2.00
CA CYS A 139 -17.43 -7.83 -3.00
C CYS A 139 -18.72 -7.18 -2.50
N ALA A 140 -19.61 -6.87 -3.44
CA ALA A 140 -20.95 -6.39 -3.16
C ALA A 140 -21.74 -7.39 -2.29
N ARG A 141 -22.69 -6.87 -1.51
CA ARG A 141 -23.61 -7.69 -0.71
C ARG A 141 -24.55 -8.53 -1.59
N ASP A 142 -25.00 -7.97 -2.72
CA ASP A 142 -25.90 -8.66 -3.64
C ASP A 142 -25.28 -9.96 -4.17
N PRO A 143 -25.98 -11.12 -4.04
CA PRO A 143 -25.39 -12.40 -4.41
C PRO A 143 -25.11 -12.55 -5.90
N ALA A 144 -25.89 -11.90 -6.78
CA ALA A 144 -25.68 -11.98 -8.23
C ALA A 144 -24.44 -11.16 -8.62
N ARG A 145 -24.34 -9.92 -8.09
CA ARG A 145 -23.19 -9.05 -8.31
C ARG A 145 -21.90 -9.65 -7.75
N ARG A 146 -21.96 -10.22 -6.54
CA ARG A 146 -20.83 -10.92 -5.91
C ARG A 146 -20.31 -12.06 -6.78
N ARG A 147 -21.19 -12.94 -7.30
CA ARG A 147 -20.79 -14.04 -8.19
C ARG A 147 -20.14 -13.52 -9.47
N GLN A 148 -20.68 -12.44 -10.04
CA GLN A 148 -20.10 -11.79 -11.22
C GLN A 148 -18.69 -11.26 -10.90
N GLN A 149 -18.52 -10.53 -9.79
CA GLN A 149 -17.23 -9.98 -9.34
C GLN A 149 -16.20 -11.07 -9.08
N HIS A 150 -16.60 -12.15 -8.41
CA HIS A 150 -15.73 -13.29 -8.17
C HIS A 150 -15.26 -13.95 -9.47
N ARG A 151 -16.18 -14.16 -10.41
CA ARG A 151 -15.85 -14.73 -11.73
C ARG A 151 -14.89 -13.84 -12.50
N ALA A 152 -15.20 -12.54 -12.58
CA ALA A 152 -14.34 -11.57 -13.25
C ALA A 152 -12.94 -11.50 -12.61
N ARG A 153 -12.85 -11.57 -11.27
CA ARG A 153 -11.55 -11.63 -10.55
C ARG A 153 -10.79 -12.89 -10.87
N SER A 154 -11.44 -14.04 -10.89
CA SER A 154 -10.79 -15.32 -11.22
C SER A 154 -10.22 -15.30 -12.64
N VAL A 155 -10.95 -14.75 -13.60
CA VAL A 155 -10.46 -14.56 -14.98
C VAL A 155 -9.26 -13.62 -15.02
N ARG A 156 -9.31 -12.48 -14.32
CA ARG A 156 -8.17 -11.53 -14.25
C ARG A 156 -6.92 -12.16 -13.62
N LEU A 157 -7.09 -12.98 -12.59
CA LEU A 157 -5.97 -13.68 -11.95
C LEU A 157 -5.40 -14.81 -12.81
N ALA A 158 -6.21 -15.40 -13.69
CA ALA A 158 -5.77 -16.42 -14.65
C ALA A 158 -5.07 -15.82 -15.89
N GLN A 159 -5.29 -14.53 -16.19
CA GLN A 159 -4.60 -13.85 -17.29
C GLN A 159 -3.21 -13.38 -16.84
N PRO A 160 -2.14 -13.72 -17.55
CA PRO A 160 -0.81 -13.18 -17.30
C PRO A 160 -0.85 -11.65 -17.54
N THR A 161 -0.65 -10.86 -16.51
CA THR A 161 -0.55 -9.39 -16.64
C THR A 161 0.80 -9.04 -17.25
N PRO A 162 0.87 -8.37 -18.41
CA PRO A 162 2.13 -7.85 -18.91
C PRO A 162 2.68 -6.83 -17.88
N GLY A 163 3.79 -7.17 -17.19
CA GLY A 163 4.44 -6.30 -16.20
C GLY A 163 3.91 -6.35 -14.77
N GLY A 164 2.94 -7.22 -14.45
CA GLY A 164 2.51 -7.49 -13.07
C GLY A 164 3.53 -8.34 -12.29
N PRO A 165 3.46 -8.36 -10.92
CA PRO A 165 4.26 -9.30 -10.15
C PRO A 165 3.96 -10.71 -10.65
N LEU A 166 5.00 -11.47 -10.98
CA LEU A 166 4.89 -12.86 -11.41
C LEU A 166 3.97 -13.61 -10.44
N PRO A 167 2.89 -14.24 -10.92
CA PRO A 167 2.09 -15.11 -10.08
C PRO A 167 3.00 -16.14 -9.45
N ALA A 168 2.74 -16.46 -8.18
CA ALA A 168 3.49 -17.48 -7.44
C ALA A 168 3.86 -18.66 -8.36
N ALA A 169 5.05 -19.18 -8.25
CA ALA A 169 5.81 -20.13 -9.07
C ALA A 169 5.03 -21.21 -9.87
N ALA A 170 3.74 -21.37 -9.66
CA ALA A 170 2.86 -22.32 -10.34
C ALA A 170 2.45 -21.90 -11.78
N LEU A 171 2.71 -20.65 -12.20
CA LEU A 171 2.24 -20.13 -13.50
C LEU A 171 3.35 -19.52 -14.37
N VAL A 172 4.61 -19.68 -14.00
CA VAL A 172 5.72 -19.39 -14.92
C VAL A 172 5.82 -20.58 -15.86
N PRO A 173 5.64 -20.41 -17.18
CA PRO A 173 5.89 -21.49 -18.12
C PRO A 173 7.28 -22.07 -17.83
N ASP A 174 7.42 -23.37 -17.88
CA ASP A 174 8.70 -24.04 -17.55
C ASP A 174 9.88 -23.46 -18.34
N GLU A 175 9.65 -23.01 -19.56
CA GLU A 175 10.64 -22.31 -20.39
C GLU A 175 11.10 -20.97 -19.78
N LEU A 176 10.17 -20.15 -19.29
CA LEU A 176 10.53 -18.87 -18.65
C LEU A 176 11.23 -19.10 -17.32
N LYS A 177 10.82 -20.13 -16.58
CA LYS A 177 11.49 -20.55 -15.34
C LYS A 177 12.92 -21.02 -15.63
N ALA A 178 13.10 -21.84 -16.65
CA ALA A 178 14.41 -22.31 -17.09
C ALA A 178 15.31 -21.14 -17.54
N ALA A 179 14.77 -20.19 -18.32
CA ALA A 179 15.48 -19.00 -18.75
C ALA A 179 15.88 -18.10 -17.56
N LEU A 180 15.00 -17.96 -16.56
CA LEU A 180 15.26 -17.19 -15.33
C LEU A 180 16.38 -17.83 -14.51
N VAL A 181 16.33 -19.15 -14.31
CA VAL A 181 17.36 -19.91 -13.59
C VAL A 181 18.70 -19.78 -14.32
N LEU A 182 18.69 -19.90 -15.64
CA LEU A 182 19.91 -19.72 -16.47
C LEU A 182 20.44 -18.28 -16.30
N PHE A 183 19.62 -17.27 -16.46
CA PHE A 183 20.03 -15.87 -16.25
C PHE A 183 20.67 -15.66 -14.88
N VAL A 184 20.01 -16.12 -13.81
CA VAL A 184 20.50 -15.98 -12.44
C VAL A 184 21.81 -16.74 -12.23
N SER A 185 22.04 -17.84 -12.94
CA SER A 185 23.32 -18.59 -12.86
C SER A 185 24.52 -17.82 -13.46
N LEU A 186 24.26 -16.90 -14.37
CA LEU A 186 25.30 -16.05 -15.00
C LEU A 186 25.68 -14.83 -14.10
N LEU A 187 24.88 -14.51 -13.10
CA LEU A 187 25.13 -13.40 -12.18
C LEU A 187 26.20 -13.77 -11.15
N ASP A 188 26.99 -12.80 -10.71
CA ASP A 188 27.87 -12.97 -9.56
C ASP A 188 27.07 -13.17 -8.24
N GLU A 189 27.73 -13.62 -7.17
CA GLU A 189 27.10 -13.91 -5.88
C GLU A 189 26.31 -12.72 -5.33
N LYS A 190 26.83 -11.50 -5.49
CA LYS A 190 26.19 -10.28 -5.03
C LYS A 190 24.97 -9.91 -5.88
N GLN A 191 25.13 -9.92 -7.20
CA GLN A 191 24.06 -9.63 -8.15
C GLN A 191 22.92 -10.63 -8.00
N ARG A 192 23.24 -11.92 -7.88
CA ARG A 192 22.27 -13.01 -7.64
C ARG A 192 21.48 -12.78 -6.37
N ARG A 193 22.16 -12.43 -5.28
CA ARG A 193 21.54 -12.13 -4.00
C ARG A 193 20.61 -10.89 -4.06
N LEU A 194 21.07 -9.82 -4.70
CA LEU A 194 20.27 -8.59 -4.84
C LEU A 194 19.06 -8.82 -5.76
N TYR A 195 19.25 -9.53 -6.87
CA TYR A 195 18.14 -9.88 -7.77
C TYR A 195 17.07 -10.72 -7.06
N ALA A 196 17.48 -11.77 -6.36
CA ALA A 196 16.57 -12.60 -5.58
C ALA A 196 15.84 -11.79 -4.49
N GLY A 197 16.55 -10.87 -3.83
CA GLY A 197 15.96 -9.95 -2.87
C GLY A 197 14.94 -9.00 -3.49
N LEU A 198 15.19 -8.48 -4.70
CA LEU A 198 14.26 -7.64 -5.45
C LEU A 198 12.97 -8.39 -5.81
N GLU A 199 13.10 -9.61 -6.32
CA GLU A 199 11.92 -10.44 -6.65
C GLU A 199 11.12 -10.81 -5.38
N ALA A 200 11.78 -11.08 -4.27
CA ALA A 200 11.12 -11.33 -2.99
C ALA A 200 10.37 -10.10 -2.45
N LEU A 201 10.90 -8.88 -2.67
CA LEU A 201 10.19 -7.63 -2.35
C LEU A 201 8.89 -7.48 -3.13
N LYS A 202 8.89 -7.81 -4.43
CA LYS A 202 7.69 -7.77 -5.29
C LYS A 202 6.61 -8.75 -4.81
N LEU A 203 7.00 -9.92 -4.31
CA LEU A 203 6.07 -10.94 -3.82
C LEU A 203 5.52 -10.63 -2.42
N GLY A 204 6.19 -9.80 -1.63
CA GLY A 204 5.78 -9.45 -0.27
C GLY A 204 5.91 -10.62 0.72
N HIS A 205 4.88 -10.84 1.54
CA HIS A 205 4.92 -11.87 2.59
C HIS A 205 5.16 -13.28 2.05
N GLY A 206 6.16 -13.97 2.58
CA GLY A 206 6.57 -15.31 2.13
C GLY A 206 7.42 -15.32 0.86
N GLY A 207 7.73 -14.14 0.26
CA GLY A 207 8.52 -14.03 -0.97
C GLY A 207 9.93 -14.61 -0.85
N ASP A 208 10.58 -14.45 0.30
CA ASP A 208 11.94 -14.96 0.53
C ASP A 208 12.03 -16.49 0.28
N ARG A 209 11.07 -17.24 0.83
CA ARG A 209 11.05 -18.70 0.68
C ARG A 209 10.71 -19.13 -0.74
N ARG A 210 9.70 -18.49 -1.35
CA ARG A 210 9.28 -18.81 -2.72
C ARG A 210 10.36 -18.54 -3.76
N ILE A 211 11.08 -17.43 -3.62
CA ILE A 211 12.20 -17.10 -4.53
C ILE A 211 13.40 -18.01 -4.26
N ALA A 212 13.66 -18.37 -3.01
CA ALA A 212 14.69 -19.35 -2.67
C ALA A 212 14.43 -20.70 -3.33
N ASP A 213 13.21 -21.22 -3.22
CA ASP A 213 12.79 -22.49 -3.84
C ASP A 213 12.86 -22.42 -5.38
N LEU A 214 12.46 -21.28 -5.97
CA LEU A 214 12.48 -21.08 -7.43
C LEU A 214 13.91 -21.06 -8.00
N LEU A 215 14.82 -20.36 -7.33
CA LEU A 215 16.19 -20.10 -7.82
C LEU A 215 17.24 -21.06 -7.25
N GLY A 216 16.84 -22.01 -6.40
CA GLY A 216 17.78 -22.93 -5.73
C GLY A 216 18.73 -22.21 -4.77
N LEU A 217 18.28 -21.16 -4.09
CA LEU A 217 19.05 -20.37 -3.15
C LEU A 217 18.62 -20.63 -1.71
N ASP A 218 19.51 -20.29 -0.76
CA ASP A 218 19.14 -20.30 0.65
C ASP A 218 18.21 -19.11 0.98
N PRO A 219 17.08 -19.32 1.70
CA PRO A 219 16.15 -18.26 2.08
C PRO A 219 16.80 -17.10 2.86
N ALA A 220 17.84 -17.38 3.67
CA ALA A 220 18.57 -16.36 4.39
C ALA A 220 19.38 -15.46 3.44
N THR A 221 19.87 -16.01 2.32
CA THR A 221 20.55 -15.25 1.25
C THR A 221 19.56 -14.30 0.57
N VAL A 222 18.35 -14.76 0.25
CA VAL A 222 17.30 -13.93 -0.35
C VAL A 222 16.88 -12.82 0.62
N ALA A 223 16.61 -13.16 1.88
CA ALA A 223 16.26 -12.19 2.92
C ALA A 223 17.37 -11.15 3.16
N ARG A 224 18.64 -11.53 3.01
CA ARG A 224 19.78 -10.62 3.08
C ARG A 224 19.75 -9.63 1.92
N GLY A 225 19.59 -10.11 0.68
CA GLY A 225 19.49 -9.27 -0.51
C GLY A 225 18.34 -8.26 -0.41
N ARG A 226 17.18 -8.72 0.06
CA ARG A 226 16.02 -7.87 0.32
C ARG A 226 16.31 -6.76 1.35
N ARG A 227 17.01 -7.07 2.43
CA ARG A 227 17.40 -6.08 3.44
C ARG A 227 18.46 -5.08 2.94
N GLU A 228 19.43 -5.55 2.15
CA GLU A 228 20.47 -4.70 1.54
C GLU A 228 19.82 -3.67 0.60
N LEU A 229 18.86 -4.07 -0.23
CA LEU A 229 18.10 -3.18 -1.10
C LEU A 229 17.21 -2.20 -0.30
N GLY A 230 16.48 -2.67 0.70
CA GLY A 230 15.58 -1.85 1.50
C GLY A 230 16.31 -0.77 2.31
N ARG A 231 17.55 -1.04 2.72
CA ARG A 231 18.41 -0.08 3.44
C ARG A 231 19.24 0.80 2.52
N ARG A 232 19.21 0.57 1.20
CA ARG A 232 20.11 1.20 0.21
C ARG A 232 21.60 1.04 0.55
N ASP A 233 21.94 -0.01 1.31
CA ASP A 233 23.30 -0.32 1.78
C ASP A 233 23.93 -1.35 0.81
N VAL A 234 24.13 -0.93 -0.44
CA VAL A 234 24.74 -1.75 -1.48
C VAL A 234 26.12 -1.16 -1.81
N GLU A 235 27.18 -1.79 -1.32
CA GLU A 235 28.55 -1.44 -1.74
C GLU A 235 28.74 -1.78 -3.22
N VAL A 236 28.80 -0.77 -4.09
CA VAL A 236 28.84 -0.98 -5.56
C VAL A 236 30.15 -1.63 -6.04
N GLU A 237 31.26 -1.36 -5.35
CA GLU A 237 32.61 -1.76 -5.82
C GLU A 237 33.09 -3.13 -5.35
N ARG A 238 32.37 -3.85 -4.46
CA ARG A 238 32.84 -5.11 -3.85
C ARG A 238 31.77 -6.19 -3.81
N VAL A 239 32.15 -7.41 -4.17
CA VAL A 239 31.28 -8.60 -4.08
C VAL A 239 31.07 -9.05 -2.63
N ARG A 240 32.05 -8.87 -1.73
CA ARG A 240 32.00 -9.30 -0.31
C ARG A 240 32.35 -8.16 0.65
N ARG A 241 31.64 -8.07 1.79
CA ARG A 241 31.98 -7.15 2.89
C ARG A 241 33.36 -7.42 3.45
N ARG A 242 34.06 -6.34 3.92
CA ARG A 242 35.33 -6.48 4.68
C ARG A 242 35.13 -7.44 5.86
N GLY A 243 36.02 -8.45 5.98
CA GLY A 243 36.00 -9.44 7.07
C GLY A 243 35.27 -10.75 6.74
N GLY A 244 34.68 -10.93 5.55
CA GLY A 244 33.98 -12.14 5.12
C GLY A 244 34.87 -13.27 4.55
N GLY A 245 36.16 -13.31 4.88
CA GLY A 245 37.06 -14.38 4.50
C GLY A 245 37.19 -15.46 5.58
N ARG A 246 37.56 -16.71 5.19
CA ARG A 246 37.96 -17.76 6.13
C ARG A 246 39.09 -17.22 7.03
N LYS A 247 38.95 -17.27 8.36
CA LYS A 247 40.06 -16.98 9.28
C LYS A 247 41.23 -17.88 8.90
N ALA A 248 42.43 -17.29 8.69
CA ALA A 248 43.65 -18.04 8.48
C ALA A 248 43.86 -18.98 9.68
N MET A 249 43.98 -20.28 9.42
CA MET A 249 44.35 -21.22 10.48
C MET A 249 45.79 -20.91 10.92
N GLU A 250 45.93 -20.43 12.13
CA GLU A 250 47.22 -20.23 12.76
C GLU A 250 47.90 -21.58 12.86
N LYS A 251 49.01 -21.78 12.13
CA LYS A 251 49.81 -23.00 12.19
C LYS A 251 50.34 -23.12 13.60
N LYS A 252 49.81 -24.09 14.38
CA LYS A 252 50.30 -24.45 15.68
C LYS A 252 51.82 -24.78 15.54
N ARG A 253 52.69 -23.95 16.09
CA ARG A 253 54.10 -24.25 16.18
C ARG A 253 54.30 -25.55 16.96
N PRO A 254 55.16 -26.51 16.48
CA PRO A 254 55.44 -27.70 17.24
C PRO A 254 56.19 -27.30 18.51
N ARG A 255 55.74 -27.82 19.67
CA ARG A 255 56.43 -27.69 20.95
C ARG A 255 57.80 -28.34 20.86
N SER A 256 58.85 -27.57 21.05
CA SER A 256 60.20 -28.08 21.27
C SER A 256 60.24 -28.85 22.57
N SER A 257 60.59 -30.14 22.50
CA SER A 257 60.85 -30.99 23.66
C SER A 257 62.08 -30.47 24.44
N PRO A 258 62.09 -30.47 25.77
CA PRO A 258 63.26 -30.16 26.51
C PRO A 258 64.24 -31.32 26.49
N ALA A 259 65.51 -31.05 26.20
CA ALA A 259 66.60 -31.97 26.24
C ALA A 259 66.85 -32.48 27.69
N SER A 260 66.87 -33.81 27.83
CA SER A 260 67.33 -34.49 29.01
C SER A 260 68.85 -34.21 29.24
N LYS A 261 69.21 -33.66 30.35
CA LYS A 261 70.60 -33.66 30.91
C LYS A 261 70.70 -34.88 31.76
N SER A 262 71.54 -35.84 31.32
CA SER A 262 72.16 -36.86 32.18
C SER A 262 73.51 -36.35 32.65
N SER A 263 73.72 -36.45 33.96
CA SER A 263 74.96 -36.85 34.60
C SER A 263 74.62 -37.25 36.03
#